data_b20126f12b00ee453545525e4fceec6c
#
_entry.id   b20126f12b00ee453545525e4fceec6c
#
_cell.length_a   1.000
_cell.length_b   1.000
_cell.length_c   1.000
_cell.angle_alpha   90.00
_cell.angle_beta   90.00
_cell.angle_gamma   90.00
#
_symmetry.space_group_name_H-M   'P 1'
#
loop_
_entity.id
_entity.type
_entity.pdbx_description
1 polymer ?
#
loop_
_entity_poly.entity_id
_entity_poly.type
_entity_poly.pdbx_seq_one_letter_code
_entity_poly.pdbx_strand_id
1 'polypeptide(L)'
;MKSNTLLRLRRATLLVLPFLALVLGGCSSASKRSDVMAQPVLENTASPDKIARLHIGDTVIISFSGMPPEDPSFVPCEKPIKEDGTITLPDIGRIKAAGKTPGELEDAIHDLYVPKYVYHLNVTVKTTSDRVYYVRGEVKAPGRMIYAGAITVSKAITSAGDFTDFANRSKVYLTRANGQRFKLNLNKILDGEAPDPPVFPGDQIEVARRIF
;
A
#
# COMPACT_ATOMS: atom_id res chain seq x y z
N MET A 1 -19.08 -52.38 -39.66
CA MET A 1 -19.11 -52.23 -41.15
C MET A 1 -18.15 -51.11 -41.47
N LYS A 2 -17.00 -51.50 -41.95
CA LYS A 2 -16.47 -51.25 -43.31
C LYS A 2 -16.25 -49.74 -43.51
N SER A 3 -15.14 -49.22 -43.88
CA SER A 3 -13.86 -49.67 -44.44
C SER A 3 -13.19 -48.43 -45.01
N ASN A 4 -11.86 -48.35 -44.83
CA ASN A 4 -10.89 -48.13 -45.87
C ASN A 4 -11.02 -46.84 -46.72
N THR A 5 -9.98 -46.15 -47.14
CA THR A 5 -8.72 -46.63 -47.71
C THR A 5 -7.84 -45.41 -48.05
N LEU A 6 -6.58 -45.44 -47.68
CA LEU A 6 -5.36 -45.31 -48.51
C LEU A 6 -5.10 -44.06 -49.37
N LEU A 7 -3.97 -43.45 -49.08
CA LEU A 7 -2.72 -43.48 -49.89
C LEU A 7 -2.63 -42.57 -51.10
N ARG A 8 -1.66 -41.72 -51.14
CA ARG A 8 -0.61 -41.50 -52.14
C ARG A 8 0.12 -40.17 -51.81
N LEU A 9 1.28 -40.16 -51.35
CA LEU A 9 2.62 -40.33 -51.93
C LEU A 9 2.77 -39.66 -53.30
N ARG A 10 3.45 -38.54 -53.37
CA ARG A 10 4.34 -38.22 -54.51
C ARG A 10 5.43 -37.27 -54.09
N ARG A 11 6.58 -37.81 -54.20
CA ARG A 11 7.93 -37.32 -54.37
C ARG A 11 8.04 -36.28 -55.51
N ALA A 12 8.93 -35.36 -55.41
CA ALA A 12 9.95 -34.98 -56.40
C ALA A 12 10.66 -33.69 -55.94
N THR A 13 11.86 -33.82 -55.60
CA THR A 13 13.17 -33.51 -56.26
C THR A 13 13.56 -32.05 -56.17
N LEU A 14 14.58 -31.79 -55.35
CA LEU A 14 15.97 -31.48 -55.70
C LEU A 14 16.16 -30.27 -56.63
N LEU A 15 16.71 -29.22 -56.10
CA LEU A 15 17.73 -28.44 -56.81
C LEU A 15 18.63 -27.71 -55.81
N VAL A 16 19.84 -28.11 -55.87
CA VAL A 16 21.06 -27.59 -55.24
C VAL A 16 21.49 -26.33 -56.05
N LEU A 17 21.93 -25.29 -55.41
CA LEU A 17 23.21 -24.66 -55.67
C LEU A 17 23.47 -23.45 -54.79
N PRO A 18 24.74 -23.19 -54.49
CA PRO A 18 25.19 -22.29 -53.45
C PRO A 18 25.56 -20.94 -53.99
N PHE A 19 25.45 -19.87 -53.24
CA PHE A 19 26.18 -18.65 -53.55
C PHE A 19 26.53 -17.85 -52.28
N LEU A 20 27.78 -17.86 -52.07
CA LEU A 20 28.71 -16.76 -51.84
C LEU A 20 28.62 -16.03 -50.48
N ALA A 21 29.60 -16.32 -49.70
CA ALA A 21 30.08 -15.51 -48.56
C ALA A 21 30.23 -14.03 -48.90
N LEU A 22 29.64 -13.18 -48.05
CA LEU A 22 30.13 -11.81 -47.96
C LEU A 22 30.37 -11.55 -46.45
N VAL A 23 31.64 -11.59 -46.11
CA VAL A 23 32.22 -11.11 -44.83
C VAL A 23 32.10 -9.60 -44.84
N LEU A 24 31.26 -9.06 -43.96
CA LEU A 24 31.40 -7.68 -43.56
C LEU A 24 31.41 -7.65 -42.05
N GLY A 25 32.61 -7.31 -41.54
CA GLY A 25 32.85 -7.12 -40.13
C GLY A 25 31.94 -6.05 -39.55
N GLY A 26 31.08 -6.47 -38.64
CA GLY A 26 30.28 -5.60 -37.78
C GLY A 26 30.99 -5.49 -36.42
N CYS A 27 31.47 -4.30 -36.12
CA CYS A 27 32.01 -3.92 -34.82
C CYS A 27 31.11 -4.43 -33.70
N SER A 28 31.63 -5.34 -32.88
CA SER A 28 31.03 -5.63 -31.58
C SER A 28 31.30 -4.42 -30.69
N SER A 29 30.33 -3.52 -30.65
CA SER A 29 30.22 -2.56 -29.53
C SER A 29 30.00 -3.36 -28.27
N ALA A 30 31.07 -3.57 -27.51
CA ALA A 30 31.00 -4.02 -26.15
C ALA A 30 30.18 -2.98 -25.39
N SER A 31 28.87 -3.22 -25.29
CA SER A 31 28.03 -2.54 -24.34
C SER A 31 28.61 -2.83 -22.95
N LYS A 32 29.29 -1.84 -22.37
CA LYS A 32 29.59 -1.79 -20.96
C LYS A 32 28.22 -2.00 -20.26
N ARG A 33 27.96 -3.19 -19.80
CA ARG A 33 26.98 -3.41 -18.72
C ARG A 33 27.50 -2.60 -17.54
N SER A 34 26.97 -1.41 -17.40
CA SER A 34 26.99 -0.72 -16.13
C SER A 34 26.31 -1.68 -15.16
N ASP A 35 27.07 -2.18 -14.19
CA ASP A 35 26.51 -2.78 -12.99
C ASP A 35 25.65 -1.70 -12.31
N VAL A 36 24.44 -1.56 -12.79
CA VAL A 36 23.37 -0.94 -12.03
C VAL A 36 23.17 -1.90 -10.88
N MET A 37 23.83 -1.60 -9.75
CA MET A 37 23.48 -2.21 -8.47
C MET A 37 21.96 -2.20 -8.43
N ALA A 38 21.37 -3.37 -8.45
CA ALA A 38 19.94 -3.57 -8.34
C ALA A 38 19.52 -2.92 -7.01
N GLN A 39 19.07 -1.67 -7.10
CA GLN A 39 18.37 -1.06 -5.98
C GLN A 39 17.16 -1.95 -5.75
N PRO A 40 16.89 -2.37 -4.51
CA PRO A 40 15.72 -3.16 -4.23
C PRO A 40 14.53 -2.34 -4.76
N VAL A 41 13.85 -2.88 -5.75
CA VAL A 41 12.61 -2.33 -6.26
C VAL A 41 11.72 -2.17 -5.05
N LEU A 42 11.31 -0.96 -4.74
CA LEU A 42 10.29 -0.68 -3.74
C LEU A 42 8.98 -1.27 -4.29
N GLU A 43 8.90 -2.59 -4.23
CA GLU A 43 7.68 -3.30 -4.55
C GLU A 43 6.63 -2.79 -3.59
N ASN A 44 5.62 -2.18 -4.15
CA ASN A 44 4.51 -1.55 -3.43
C ASN A 44 3.63 -2.66 -2.83
N THR A 45 4.20 -3.40 -1.85
CA THR A 45 3.60 -4.62 -1.27
C THR A 45 2.46 -4.33 -0.31
N ALA A 46 2.14 -3.07 -0.07
CA ALA A 46 0.95 -2.70 0.68
C ALA A 46 -0.06 -2.06 -0.26
N SER A 47 -0.98 -2.87 -0.76
CA SER A 47 -2.19 -2.36 -1.41
C SER A 47 -2.88 -1.35 -0.48
N PRO A 48 -3.45 -0.25 -1.01
CA PRO A 48 -4.21 0.72 -0.21
C PRO A 48 -5.25 0.05 0.71
N ASP A 49 -5.82 -1.07 0.27
CA ASP A 49 -6.76 -1.88 1.05
C ASP A 49 -6.19 -2.45 2.35
N LYS A 50 -4.90 -2.78 2.40
CA LYS A 50 -4.26 -3.28 3.63
C LYS A 50 -4.09 -2.19 4.68
N ILE A 51 -3.96 -0.94 4.25
CA ILE A 51 -3.79 0.23 5.14
C ILE A 51 -5.13 0.64 5.76
N ALA A 52 -6.22 0.43 5.02
CA ALA A 52 -7.56 0.74 5.48
C ALA A 52 -8.15 -0.30 6.45
N ARG A 53 -7.50 -1.46 6.65
CA ARG A 53 -8.01 -2.51 7.52
C ARG A 53 -7.77 -2.20 9.00
N LEU A 54 -8.73 -2.61 9.80
CA LEU A 54 -8.71 -2.50 11.25
C LEU A 54 -7.75 -3.54 11.84
N HIS A 55 -6.99 -3.15 12.86
CA HIS A 55 -6.03 -4.00 13.55
C HIS A 55 -6.44 -4.22 15.01
N ILE A 56 -5.90 -5.26 15.61
CA ILE A 56 -6.03 -5.50 17.05
C ILE A 56 -5.44 -4.29 17.80
N GLY A 57 -6.16 -3.78 18.80
CA GLY A 57 -5.78 -2.59 19.56
C GLY A 57 -6.28 -1.27 18.97
N ASP A 58 -6.79 -1.26 17.73
CA ASP A 58 -7.46 -0.07 17.18
C ASP A 58 -8.76 0.19 17.98
N THR A 59 -9.07 1.46 18.17
CA THR A 59 -10.35 1.87 18.76
C THR A 59 -11.28 2.38 17.66
N VAL A 60 -12.50 1.89 17.65
CA VAL A 60 -13.53 2.28 16.70
C VAL A 60 -14.68 2.98 17.42
N ILE A 61 -15.15 4.08 16.85
CA ILE A 61 -16.39 4.75 17.24
C ILE A 61 -17.48 4.27 16.29
N ILE A 62 -18.51 3.67 16.86
CA ILE A 62 -19.66 3.18 16.12
C ILE A 62 -20.83 4.09 16.44
N SER A 63 -21.38 4.70 15.40
CA SER A 63 -22.55 5.59 15.49
C SER A 63 -23.70 4.98 14.73
N PHE A 64 -24.86 5.01 15.35
CA PHE A 64 -26.12 4.51 14.79
C PHE A 64 -27.04 5.68 14.44
N SER A 65 -27.77 5.58 13.33
CA SER A 65 -28.78 6.56 12.94
C SER A 65 -29.97 5.90 12.24
N GLY A 66 -31.11 6.61 12.22
CA GLY A 66 -32.37 6.05 11.69
C GLY A 66 -33.25 5.37 12.75
N MET A 67 -32.88 5.47 14.04
CA MET A 67 -33.62 4.94 15.17
C MET A 67 -34.22 6.08 16.01
N PRO A 68 -35.28 5.79 16.78
CA PRO A 68 -35.79 6.72 17.79
C PRO A 68 -34.67 7.04 18.81
N PRO A 69 -34.51 8.32 19.21
CA PRO A 69 -33.40 8.77 20.06
C PRO A 69 -33.46 8.23 21.51
N GLU A 70 -34.49 7.52 21.87
CA GLU A 70 -34.75 7.05 23.24
C GLU A 70 -34.20 5.66 23.54
N ASP A 71 -33.66 4.94 22.55
CA ASP A 71 -33.15 3.59 22.77
C ASP A 71 -31.69 3.63 23.18
N PRO A 72 -31.34 3.26 24.44
CA PRO A 72 -29.97 3.31 24.94
C PRO A 72 -29.02 2.33 24.26
N SER A 73 -29.51 1.35 23.51
CA SER A 73 -28.70 0.36 22.78
C SER A 73 -27.98 0.97 21.57
N PHE A 74 -28.49 2.11 21.06
CA PHE A 74 -28.00 2.76 19.83
C PHE A 74 -27.27 4.08 20.06
N VAL A 75 -26.81 4.31 21.29
CA VAL A 75 -25.93 5.47 21.57
C VAL A 75 -24.57 5.25 20.94
N PRO A 76 -23.95 6.30 20.33
CA PRO A 76 -22.59 6.20 19.82
C PRO A 76 -21.65 5.63 20.87
N CYS A 77 -20.93 4.59 20.52
CA CYS A 77 -20.06 3.88 21.46
C CYS A 77 -18.65 3.72 20.91
N GLU A 78 -17.68 3.96 21.79
CA GLU A 78 -16.28 3.72 21.50
C GLU A 78 -15.90 2.31 21.97
N LYS A 79 -15.33 1.50 21.09
CA LYS A 79 -14.97 0.11 21.36
C LYS A 79 -13.57 -0.21 20.89
N PRO A 80 -12.68 -0.66 21.79
CA PRO A 80 -11.38 -1.19 21.39
C PRO A 80 -11.54 -2.56 20.74
N ILE A 81 -10.78 -2.84 19.69
CA ILE A 81 -10.67 -4.17 19.10
C ILE A 81 -9.80 -5.01 20.04
N LYS A 82 -10.39 -6.04 20.61
CA LYS A 82 -9.74 -6.93 21.57
C LYS A 82 -8.64 -7.77 20.92
N GLU A 83 -7.85 -8.46 21.74
CA GLU A 83 -6.79 -9.36 21.28
C GLU A 83 -7.31 -10.51 20.40
N ASP A 84 -8.56 -10.96 20.61
CA ASP A 84 -9.24 -11.94 19.77
C ASP A 84 -9.71 -11.39 18.42
N GLY A 85 -9.46 -10.09 18.16
CA GLY A 85 -9.87 -9.39 16.96
C GLY A 85 -11.35 -9.02 16.92
N THR A 86 -12.07 -9.10 18.05
CA THR A 86 -13.49 -8.83 18.12
C THR A 86 -13.81 -7.53 18.85
N ILE A 87 -14.97 -6.96 18.54
CA ILE A 87 -15.65 -5.93 19.33
C ILE A 87 -16.92 -6.51 19.91
N THR A 88 -17.42 -5.93 21.00
CA THR A 88 -18.69 -6.37 21.63
C THR A 88 -19.71 -5.26 21.51
N LEU A 89 -20.84 -5.56 20.88
CA LEU A 89 -21.96 -4.64 20.74
C LEU A 89 -23.18 -5.15 21.54
N PRO A 90 -24.09 -4.24 21.95
CA PRO A 90 -25.34 -4.62 22.57
C PRO A 90 -26.13 -5.57 21.66
N ASP A 91 -26.96 -6.43 22.24
CA ASP A 91 -27.92 -7.34 21.61
C ASP A 91 -27.32 -8.39 20.67
N ILE A 92 -26.26 -8.10 19.92
CA ILE A 92 -25.65 -9.02 18.96
C ILE A 92 -24.34 -9.66 19.48
N GLY A 93 -23.77 -9.15 20.58
CA GLY A 93 -22.59 -9.72 21.20
C GLY A 93 -21.28 -9.45 20.48
N ARG A 94 -20.45 -10.49 20.26
CA ARG A 94 -19.11 -10.36 19.67
C ARG A 94 -19.13 -10.43 18.15
N ILE A 95 -18.46 -9.46 17.51
CA ILE A 95 -18.32 -9.37 16.05
C ILE A 95 -16.83 -9.28 15.73
N LYS A 96 -16.37 -9.99 14.70
CA LYS A 96 -15.00 -9.89 14.21
C LYS A 96 -14.81 -8.56 13.47
N ALA A 97 -13.90 -7.73 13.98
CA ALA A 97 -13.55 -6.43 13.43
C ALA A 97 -12.14 -6.42 12.80
N ALA A 98 -11.17 -7.11 13.41
CA ALA A 98 -9.81 -7.16 12.89
C ALA A 98 -9.74 -7.76 11.49
N GLY A 99 -8.97 -7.12 10.60
CA GLY A 99 -8.81 -7.50 9.20
C GLY A 99 -9.90 -6.99 8.26
N LYS A 100 -10.99 -6.44 8.78
CA LYS A 100 -12.04 -5.77 7.99
C LYS A 100 -11.70 -4.29 7.76
N THR A 101 -12.21 -3.71 6.69
CA THR A 101 -12.26 -2.25 6.53
C THR A 101 -13.40 -1.68 7.38
N PRO A 102 -13.40 -0.37 7.70
CA PRO A 102 -14.53 0.25 8.38
C PRO A 102 -15.86 -0.02 7.68
N GLY A 103 -15.92 0.10 6.33
CA GLY A 103 -17.13 -0.18 5.57
C GLY A 103 -17.58 -1.64 5.65
N GLU A 104 -16.65 -2.61 5.52
CA GLU A 104 -16.99 -4.03 5.72
C GLU A 104 -17.47 -4.34 7.14
N LEU A 105 -17.07 -3.55 8.12
CA LEU A 105 -17.57 -3.67 9.49
C LEU A 105 -18.95 -3.03 9.63
N GLU A 106 -19.22 -1.89 8.97
CA GLU A 106 -20.54 -1.25 8.89
C GLU A 106 -21.57 -2.22 8.33
N ASP A 107 -21.27 -2.84 7.18
CA ASP A 107 -22.15 -3.83 6.53
C ASP A 107 -22.40 -5.03 7.45
N ALA A 108 -21.34 -5.57 8.06
CA ALA A 108 -21.46 -6.72 8.96
C ALA A 108 -22.31 -6.42 10.21
N ILE A 109 -22.22 -5.20 10.75
CA ILE A 109 -23.06 -4.76 11.88
C ILE A 109 -24.51 -4.59 11.41
N HIS A 110 -24.72 -3.91 10.29
CA HIS A 110 -26.04 -3.70 9.69
C HIS A 110 -26.79 -5.02 9.51
N ASP A 111 -26.15 -6.01 8.86
CA ASP A 111 -26.77 -7.31 8.56
C ASP A 111 -27.14 -8.12 9.81
N LEU A 112 -26.45 -7.89 10.94
CA LEU A 112 -26.75 -8.54 12.19
C LEU A 112 -27.94 -7.89 12.94
N TYR A 113 -28.15 -6.59 12.75
CA TYR A 113 -29.27 -5.88 13.37
C TYR A 113 -30.53 -5.91 12.50
N VAL A 114 -30.39 -5.79 11.17
CA VAL A 114 -31.51 -5.70 10.22
C VAL A 114 -31.72 -7.06 9.54
N PRO A 115 -32.94 -7.60 9.43
CA PRO A 115 -34.22 -7.12 9.99
C PRO A 115 -34.52 -7.64 11.39
N LYS A 116 -33.59 -8.36 12.04
CA LYS A 116 -33.82 -9.15 13.24
C LYS A 116 -34.25 -8.31 14.45
N TYR A 117 -33.60 -7.18 14.66
CA TYR A 117 -33.86 -6.29 15.80
C TYR A 117 -34.52 -4.99 15.37
N VAL A 118 -34.17 -4.50 14.16
CA VAL A 118 -34.67 -3.23 13.62
C VAL A 118 -34.95 -3.36 12.12
N TYR A 119 -35.85 -2.53 11.59
CA TYR A 119 -36.18 -2.53 10.16
C TYR A 119 -35.30 -1.57 9.35
N HIS A 120 -34.83 -0.50 9.98
CA HIS A 120 -33.97 0.50 9.34
C HIS A 120 -32.88 0.93 10.31
N LEU A 121 -31.64 0.83 9.89
CA LEU A 121 -30.49 1.22 10.68
C LEU A 121 -29.37 1.70 9.72
N ASN A 122 -28.83 2.87 9.97
CA ASN A 122 -27.57 3.27 9.36
C ASN A 122 -26.46 3.15 10.41
N VAL A 123 -25.40 2.45 10.06
CA VAL A 123 -24.22 2.27 10.90
C VAL A 123 -23.06 3.05 10.29
N THR A 124 -22.34 3.80 11.11
CA THR A 124 -21.12 4.48 10.70
C THR A 124 -19.99 4.11 11.65
N VAL A 125 -18.90 3.61 11.10
CA VAL A 125 -17.70 3.21 11.85
C VAL A 125 -16.54 4.16 11.54
N LYS A 126 -16.06 4.85 12.56
CA LYS A 126 -14.86 5.70 12.49
C LYS A 126 -13.76 5.10 13.34
N THR A 127 -12.52 5.13 12.85
CA THR A 127 -11.36 4.70 13.62
C THR A 127 -10.77 5.89 14.35
N THR A 128 -10.57 5.76 15.68
CA THR A 128 -9.95 6.80 16.52
C THR A 128 -8.46 6.56 16.70
N SER A 129 -7.93 5.40 16.24
CA SER A 129 -6.49 5.14 16.37
C SER A 129 -5.70 6.18 15.58
N ASP A 130 -4.96 6.99 16.30
CA ASP A 130 -3.98 7.93 15.76
C ASP A 130 -2.86 7.15 15.07
N ARG A 131 -3.08 6.79 13.82
CA ARG A 131 -2.02 6.24 12.99
C ARG A 131 -1.01 7.34 12.73
N VAL A 132 0.24 7.11 13.09
CA VAL A 132 1.28 8.13 13.01
C VAL A 132 2.49 7.61 12.25
N TYR A 133 3.22 8.54 11.67
CA TYR A 133 4.59 8.36 11.20
C TYR A 133 5.48 9.43 11.82
N TYR A 134 6.78 9.27 11.72
CA TYR A 134 7.74 10.16 12.35
C TYR A 134 8.64 10.81 11.31
N VAL A 135 8.85 12.12 11.43
CA VAL A 135 9.80 12.86 10.61
C VAL A 135 10.84 13.48 11.52
N ARG A 136 12.11 13.27 11.20
CA ARG A 136 13.24 13.82 11.98
C ARG A 136 14.37 14.32 11.08
N GLY A 137 15.32 15.03 11.69
CA GLY A 137 16.48 15.62 11.02
C GLY A 137 16.19 17.01 10.48
N GLU A 138 16.74 17.35 9.32
CA GLU A 138 16.73 18.69 8.76
C GLU A 138 15.40 19.03 8.04
N VAL A 139 14.33 19.07 8.83
CA VAL A 139 13.01 19.60 8.46
C VAL A 139 12.59 20.69 9.44
N LYS A 140 11.72 21.61 9.04
CA LYS A 140 11.34 22.76 9.87
C LYS A 140 10.55 22.40 11.12
N ALA A 141 9.70 21.35 11.03
CA ALA A 141 8.87 20.86 12.13
C ALA A 141 9.05 19.35 12.30
N PRO A 142 10.19 18.89 12.87
CA PRO A 142 10.40 17.47 13.13
C PRO A 142 9.46 16.98 14.24
N GLY A 143 8.97 15.75 14.13
CA GLY A 143 8.10 15.18 15.15
C GLY A 143 7.21 14.06 14.68
N ARG A 144 6.20 13.80 15.50
CA ARG A 144 5.10 12.87 15.24
C ARG A 144 4.08 13.52 14.32
N MET A 145 3.76 12.86 13.19
CA MET A 145 2.79 13.34 12.23
C MET A 145 1.61 12.38 12.16
N ILE A 146 0.40 12.91 12.09
CA ILE A 146 -0.82 12.11 11.95
C ILE A 146 -0.91 11.58 10.51
N TYR A 147 -1.15 10.29 10.38
CA TYR A 147 -1.37 9.64 9.09
C TYR A 147 -2.85 9.74 8.70
N ALA A 148 -3.19 10.73 7.89
CA ALA A 148 -4.57 11.00 7.49
C ALA A 148 -5.01 10.26 6.20
N GLY A 149 -4.17 9.38 5.64
CA GLY A 149 -4.47 8.64 4.40
C GLY A 149 -3.23 8.40 3.55
N ALA A 150 -3.39 7.98 2.32
CA ALA A 150 -2.27 7.69 1.41
C ALA A 150 -1.40 8.92 1.19
N ILE A 151 -0.19 8.89 1.72
CA ILE A 151 0.80 9.97 1.65
C ILE A 151 2.14 9.41 1.16
N THR A 152 2.90 10.20 0.43
CA THR A 152 4.24 9.84 -0.05
C THR A 152 5.32 10.55 0.77
N VAL A 153 6.58 10.13 0.61
CA VAL A 153 7.70 10.72 1.37
C VAL A 153 7.85 12.21 1.09
N SER A 154 7.70 12.66 -0.15
CA SER A 154 7.77 14.09 -0.47
C SER A 154 6.68 14.89 0.25
N LYS A 155 5.44 14.40 0.19
CA LYS A 155 4.30 15.02 0.89
C LYS A 155 4.46 15.00 2.41
N ALA A 156 5.02 13.92 2.96
CA ALA A 156 5.27 13.81 4.39
C ALA A 156 6.30 14.84 4.88
N ILE A 157 7.35 15.10 4.10
CA ILE A 157 8.34 16.15 4.40
C ILE A 157 7.71 17.54 4.30
N THR A 158 6.87 17.78 3.29
CA THR A 158 6.11 19.03 3.18
C THR A 158 5.17 19.24 4.37
N SER A 159 4.52 18.18 4.87
CA SER A 159 3.70 18.24 6.09
C SER A 159 4.52 18.58 7.34
N ALA A 160 5.83 18.23 7.35
CA ALA A 160 6.77 18.63 8.39
C ALA A 160 7.38 20.03 8.15
N GLY A 161 6.74 20.87 7.35
CA GLY A 161 7.16 22.26 7.08
C GLY A 161 8.28 22.40 6.05
N ASP A 162 8.59 21.34 5.30
CA ASP A 162 9.65 21.25 4.30
C ASP A 162 11.07 21.23 4.91
N PHE A 163 12.07 21.20 4.04
CA PHE A 163 13.49 21.13 4.39
C PHE A 163 14.00 22.41 5.06
N THR A 164 15.00 22.27 5.94
CA THR A 164 15.83 23.39 6.37
C THR A 164 16.88 23.74 5.32
N ASP A 165 17.55 24.90 5.45
CA ASP A 165 18.65 25.31 4.58
C ASP A 165 19.86 24.37 4.64
N PHE A 166 19.96 23.59 5.73
CA PHE A 166 21.05 22.65 5.97
C PHE A 166 20.72 21.22 5.52
N ALA A 167 19.53 20.99 4.97
CA ALA A 167 19.07 19.67 4.57
C ALA A 167 19.84 19.11 3.37
N ASN A 168 20.16 17.83 3.44
CA ASN A 168 20.69 17.08 2.31
C ASN A 168 19.58 16.29 1.62
N ARG A 169 18.96 16.89 0.61
CA ARG A 169 17.84 16.30 -0.15
C ARG A 169 18.21 15.01 -0.89
N SER A 170 19.51 14.76 -1.14
CA SER A 170 19.99 13.52 -1.76
C SER A 170 20.20 12.38 -0.74
N LYS A 171 20.09 12.66 0.56
CA LYS A 171 20.29 11.70 1.65
C LYS A 171 19.09 11.74 2.60
N VAL A 172 17.97 11.24 2.14
CA VAL A 172 16.77 10.99 2.96
C VAL A 172 16.64 9.49 3.18
N TYR A 173 16.35 9.11 4.41
CA TYR A 173 16.18 7.71 4.77
C TYR A 173 14.75 7.45 5.19
N LEU A 174 14.14 6.44 4.59
CA LEU A 174 12.85 5.91 5.00
C LEU A 174 13.09 4.60 5.73
N THR A 175 12.75 4.53 7.00
CA THR A 175 12.81 3.31 7.80
C THR A 175 11.38 2.84 8.05
N ARG A 176 11.08 1.63 7.62
CA ARG A 176 9.79 0.99 7.80
C ARG A 176 9.59 0.52 9.24
N ALA A 177 8.36 0.28 9.66
CA ALA A 177 8.05 -0.30 10.95
C ALA A 177 8.71 -1.67 11.19
N ASN A 178 9.01 -2.43 10.12
CA ASN A 178 9.73 -3.72 10.18
C ASN A 178 11.27 -3.58 10.28
N GLY A 179 11.79 -2.34 10.37
CA GLY A 179 13.24 -2.05 10.45
C GLY A 179 13.95 -1.94 9.09
N GLN A 180 13.31 -2.21 7.98
CA GLN A 180 13.93 -2.03 6.66
C GLN A 180 14.20 -0.55 6.40
N ARG A 181 15.42 -0.23 5.94
CA ARG A 181 15.85 1.15 5.68
C ARG A 181 16.18 1.35 4.21
N PHE A 182 15.59 2.39 3.61
CA PHE A 182 15.77 2.80 2.23
C PHE A 182 16.40 4.18 2.17
N LYS A 183 17.42 4.35 1.31
CA LYS A 183 18.00 5.65 1.02
C LYS A 183 17.32 6.23 -0.21
N LEU A 184 16.83 7.43 -0.10
CA LEU A 184 16.10 8.15 -1.14
C LEU A 184 16.84 9.41 -1.54
N ASN A 185 16.72 9.77 -2.83
CA ASN A 185 17.17 11.04 -3.36
C ASN A 185 15.95 11.89 -3.75
N LEU A 186 15.58 12.83 -2.89
CA LEU A 186 14.40 13.65 -3.08
C LEU A 186 14.51 14.61 -4.27
N ASN A 187 15.72 15.01 -4.69
CA ASN A 187 15.88 15.79 -5.92
C ASN A 187 15.37 14.97 -7.11
N LYS A 188 15.83 13.71 -7.26
CA LYS A 188 15.38 12.83 -8.33
C LYS A 188 13.88 12.52 -8.29
N ILE A 189 13.32 12.40 -7.09
CA ILE A 189 11.89 12.18 -6.91
C ILE A 189 11.09 13.40 -7.36
N LEU A 190 11.51 14.60 -6.97
CA LEU A 190 10.87 15.85 -7.33
C LEU A 190 10.99 16.17 -8.82
N ASP A 191 12.11 15.78 -9.44
CA ASP A 191 12.36 15.92 -10.88
C ASP A 191 11.63 14.82 -11.70
N GLY A 192 10.96 13.86 -11.04
CA GLY A 192 10.23 12.76 -11.69
C GLY A 192 11.14 11.63 -12.20
N GLU A 193 12.43 11.65 -11.90
CA GLU A 193 13.41 10.63 -12.29
C GLU A 193 13.36 9.36 -11.40
N ALA A 194 12.71 9.43 -10.25
CA ALA A 194 12.59 8.33 -9.31
C ALA A 194 11.17 8.27 -8.73
N PRO A 195 10.66 7.06 -8.39
CA PRO A 195 9.36 6.92 -7.77
C PRO A 195 9.35 7.53 -6.36
N ASP A 196 8.25 8.18 -6.00
CA ASP A 196 8.01 8.69 -4.64
C ASP A 196 7.32 7.61 -3.79
N PRO A 197 8.03 6.97 -2.86
CA PRO A 197 7.48 5.84 -2.13
C PRO A 197 6.37 6.28 -1.15
N PRO A 198 5.34 5.44 -0.98
CA PRO A 198 4.30 5.69 0.01
C PRO A 198 4.86 5.56 1.43
N VAL A 199 4.35 6.37 2.34
CA VAL A 199 4.60 6.30 3.79
C VAL A 199 3.46 5.52 4.43
N PHE A 200 3.79 4.73 5.45
CA PHE A 200 2.83 3.94 6.21
C PHE A 200 2.88 4.30 7.70
N PRO A 201 1.83 3.97 8.46
CA PRO A 201 1.85 4.11 9.91
C PRO A 201 3.02 3.35 10.53
N GLY A 202 3.72 4.01 11.46
CA GLY A 202 4.92 3.47 12.10
C GLY A 202 6.23 3.71 11.33
N ASP A 203 6.18 4.26 10.12
CA ASP A 203 7.37 4.61 9.36
C ASP A 203 8.10 5.80 9.97
N GLN A 204 9.41 5.84 9.75
CA GLN A 204 10.28 6.93 10.15
C GLN A 204 11.03 7.50 8.95
N ILE A 205 10.90 8.80 8.75
CA ILE A 205 11.61 9.56 7.72
C ILE A 205 12.71 10.37 8.39
N GLU A 206 13.94 10.24 7.93
CA GLU A 206 15.10 10.98 8.45
C GLU A 206 15.76 11.77 7.32
N VAL A 207 15.83 13.07 7.48
CA VAL A 207 16.53 13.97 6.55
C VAL A 207 17.91 14.27 7.11
N ALA A 208 18.95 13.84 6.37
CA ALA A 208 20.31 14.06 6.79
C ALA A 208 20.71 15.54 6.64
N ARG A 209 21.65 15.97 7.45
CA ARG A 209 22.29 17.29 7.32
C ARG A 209 23.32 17.28 6.20
N ARG A 210 23.44 18.40 5.47
CA ARG A 210 24.52 18.63 4.52
C ARG A 210 25.81 18.86 5.31
N ILE A 211 26.85 18.09 4.99
CA ILE A 211 28.21 18.29 5.48
C ILE A 211 28.91 19.08 4.39
N PHE A 212 29.43 20.22 4.73
CA PHE A 212 30.22 21.08 3.85
C PHE A 212 31.64 20.56 3.75
#